data_08f31981b05a098a013e2990919dedb8
#
_entry.id   08f31981b05a098a013e2990919dedb8
#
_cell.length_a   1.000
_cell.length_b   1.000
_cell.length_c   1.000
_cell.angle_alpha   90.00
_cell.angle_beta   90.00
_cell.angle_gamma   90.00
#
_symmetry.space_group_name_H-M   'P 1'
#
loop_
_entity.id
_entity.type
_entity.pdbx_description
1 polymer ?
#
loop_
_entity_poly.entity_id
_entity_poly.type
_entity_poly.pdbx_seq_one_letter_code
_entity_poly.pdbx_strand_id
1 'polypeptide(L)'
;VPGVAKTLLVRSLSQALSLDTKRVQFTPDLMPGDVTGSLIYDAKSGEFQFRDGPVFTNILLADEINRTPPKTQSALLEAMEERQVSVDGLSRKLPDPFLVAATMNPIEYEGTYMLPEAQLDRFLLKLVLDIPEREIEIAVLTRHSAGFNPRDLRAAGVTPVLGPEQLHQAQAAVSAVQASADVLGYAVDLARATRQSPSVKLGVSPRGSTALLAAAKAWAWLNGFEAITPDHIQAMVLPVLRHRIQLRPEAELEGVSVDAILRGILSQVQVPI
;
A
#
# COMPACT_ATOMS: atom_id res chain seq x y z
N VAL A 1 -0.51 13.20 -8.73
CA VAL A 1 -0.45 14.67 -8.56
C VAL A 1 -0.21 14.95 -7.07
N PRO A 2 0.67 15.88 -6.67
CA PRO A 2 0.77 16.34 -5.30
C PRO A 2 -0.51 17.12 -4.90
N GLY A 3 -0.85 17.13 -3.60
CA GLY A 3 -2.00 17.91 -3.12
C GLY A 3 -3.36 17.21 -3.16
N VAL A 4 -3.45 15.95 -3.58
CA VAL A 4 -4.72 15.17 -3.62
C VAL A 4 -5.10 14.52 -2.26
N ALA A 5 -4.76 15.16 -1.14
CA ALA A 5 -5.15 14.78 0.22
C ALA A 5 -4.75 13.35 0.68
N LYS A 6 -3.68 12.74 0.13
CA LYS A 6 -3.20 11.40 0.51
C LYS A 6 -2.99 11.25 2.02
N THR A 7 -2.29 12.20 2.62
CA THR A 7 -2.02 12.23 4.07
C THR A 7 -3.31 12.33 4.89
N LEU A 8 -4.27 13.13 4.42
CA LEU A 8 -5.56 13.29 5.09
C LEU A 8 -6.36 11.99 5.06
N LEU A 9 -6.37 11.29 3.93
CA LEU A 9 -7.03 9.99 3.77
C LEU A 9 -6.49 8.96 4.78
N VAL A 10 -5.16 8.81 4.86
CA VAL A 10 -4.53 7.86 5.78
C VAL A 10 -4.82 8.21 7.23
N ARG A 11 -4.74 9.49 7.60
CA ARG A 11 -5.08 9.95 8.96
C ARG A 11 -6.54 9.73 9.30
N SER A 12 -7.45 9.97 8.36
CA SER A 12 -8.89 9.73 8.56
C SER A 12 -9.17 8.23 8.77
N LEU A 13 -8.53 7.37 7.97
CA LEU A 13 -8.63 5.93 8.11
C LEU A 13 -8.14 5.46 9.48
N SER A 14 -6.97 5.92 9.91
CA SER A 14 -6.40 5.52 11.20
C SER A 14 -7.28 5.95 12.38
N GLN A 15 -7.84 7.17 12.32
CA GLN A 15 -8.76 7.64 13.35
C GLN A 15 -10.06 6.84 13.37
N ALA A 16 -10.62 6.51 12.22
CA ALA A 16 -11.83 5.68 12.12
C ALA A 16 -11.60 4.25 12.64
N LEU A 17 -10.37 3.73 12.53
CA LEU A 17 -9.99 2.40 13.00
C LEU A 17 -9.38 2.39 14.42
N SER A 18 -9.34 3.52 15.12
CA SER A 18 -8.68 3.67 16.44
C SER A 18 -7.23 3.16 16.45
N LEU A 19 -6.49 3.39 15.36
CA LEU A 19 -5.12 2.94 15.18
C LEU A 19 -4.13 4.09 15.35
N ASP A 20 -2.99 3.80 15.98
CA ASP A 20 -1.89 4.75 16.06
C ASP A 20 -1.26 4.97 14.70
N THR A 21 -0.93 6.25 14.41
CA THR A 21 -0.33 6.64 13.13
C THR A 21 0.88 7.52 13.36
N LYS A 22 1.96 7.18 12.66
CA LYS A 22 3.13 8.05 12.54
C LYS A 22 3.38 8.40 11.08
N ARG A 23 3.92 9.59 10.85
CA ARG A 23 4.32 10.07 9.53
C ARG A 23 5.82 10.31 9.51
N VAL A 24 6.48 9.83 8.46
CA VAL A 24 7.90 10.09 8.19
C VAL A 24 8.01 10.66 6.79
N GLN A 25 8.68 11.81 6.68
CA GLN A 25 9.11 12.35 5.40
C GLN A 25 10.47 11.73 5.05
N PHE A 26 10.53 11.01 3.95
CA PHE A 26 11.76 10.40 3.49
C PHE A 26 12.62 11.43 2.77
N THR A 27 13.85 11.58 3.22
CA THR A 27 14.84 12.54 2.73
C THR A 27 16.15 11.84 2.37
N PRO A 28 17.03 12.44 1.56
CA PRO A 28 18.29 11.81 1.15
C PRO A 28 19.23 11.46 2.31
N ASP A 29 19.12 12.15 3.42
CA ASP A 29 19.94 11.99 4.62
C ASP A 29 19.34 11.01 5.66
N LEU A 30 18.09 10.55 5.43
CA LEU A 30 17.40 9.65 6.38
C LEU A 30 18.11 8.29 6.46
N MET A 31 18.51 7.90 7.65
CA MET A 31 19.20 6.64 7.92
C MET A 31 18.24 5.51 8.31
N PRO A 32 18.58 4.23 8.13
CA PRO A 32 17.75 3.10 8.57
C PRO A 32 17.32 3.20 10.03
N GLY A 33 18.24 3.57 10.93
CA GLY A 33 17.95 3.72 12.36
C GLY A 33 16.95 4.82 12.70
N ASP A 34 16.81 5.85 11.84
CA ASP A 34 15.80 6.90 12.01
C ASP A 34 14.38 6.37 11.78
N VAL A 35 14.26 5.28 11.02
CA VAL A 35 12.99 4.64 10.69
C VAL A 35 12.71 3.47 11.66
N THR A 36 13.68 2.60 11.87
CA THR A 36 13.53 1.36 12.64
C THR A 36 13.80 1.53 14.13
N GLY A 37 14.47 2.60 14.52
CA GLY A 37 14.98 2.78 15.88
C GLY A 37 16.45 2.39 16.00
N SER A 38 17.05 2.82 17.10
CA SER A 38 18.48 2.62 17.35
C SER A 38 18.77 2.49 18.83
N LEU A 39 19.93 1.91 19.15
CA LEU A 39 20.48 1.90 20.51
C LEU A 39 21.06 3.29 20.82
N ILE A 40 20.64 3.84 21.95
CA ILE A 40 21.15 5.10 22.47
C ILE A 40 21.82 4.82 23.81
N TYR A 41 23.04 5.34 23.98
CA TYR A 41 23.74 5.27 25.25
C TYR A 41 23.11 6.27 26.25
N ASP A 42 22.60 5.75 27.36
CA ASP A 42 22.14 6.57 28.47
C ASP A 42 23.29 6.82 29.45
N ALA A 43 23.80 8.04 29.43
CA ALA A 43 24.91 8.43 30.31
C ALA A 43 24.56 8.40 31.82
N LYS A 44 23.26 8.36 32.18
CA LYS A 44 22.85 8.28 33.59
C LYS A 44 22.87 6.86 34.12
N SER A 45 22.41 5.89 33.31
CA SER A 45 22.41 4.48 33.68
C SER A 45 23.69 3.76 33.28
N GLY A 46 24.49 4.33 32.35
CA GLY A 46 25.68 3.66 31.79
C GLY A 46 25.34 2.54 30.82
N GLU A 47 24.10 2.41 30.37
CA GLU A 47 23.60 1.31 29.55
C GLU A 47 23.13 1.80 28.17
N PHE A 48 23.14 0.87 27.21
CA PHE A 48 22.49 1.12 25.92
C PHE A 48 21.00 0.77 26.01
N GLN A 49 20.17 1.73 25.66
CA GLN A 49 18.71 1.57 25.61
C GLN A 49 18.23 1.68 24.18
N PHE A 50 17.34 0.77 23.79
CA PHE A 50 16.71 0.86 22.48
C PHE A 50 15.64 1.95 22.49
N ARG A 51 15.75 2.88 21.54
CA ARG A 51 14.75 3.88 21.26
C ARG A 51 13.97 3.48 20.01
N ASP A 52 12.66 3.28 20.19
CA ASP A 52 11.74 2.92 19.11
C ASP A 52 11.74 3.97 18.00
N GLY A 53 11.90 3.49 16.77
CA GLY A 53 11.70 4.33 15.59
C GLY A 53 10.22 4.50 15.25
N PRO A 54 9.90 5.32 14.23
CA PRO A 54 8.54 5.54 13.78
C PRO A 54 7.81 4.30 13.26
N VAL A 55 8.50 3.22 12.88
CA VAL A 55 7.86 1.95 12.47
C VAL A 55 7.07 1.29 13.62
N PHE A 56 7.37 1.62 14.87
CA PHE A 56 6.59 1.14 16.02
C PHE A 56 5.29 1.94 16.14
N THR A 57 4.36 1.64 15.25
CA THR A 57 3.01 2.22 15.11
C THR A 57 2.13 1.25 14.35
N ASN A 58 0.81 1.45 14.35
CA ASN A 58 -0.09 0.62 13.55
C ASN A 58 -0.11 1.03 12.08
N ILE A 59 -0.11 2.33 11.80
CA ILE A 59 -0.07 2.85 10.42
C ILE A 59 1.11 3.79 10.29
N LEU A 60 2.06 3.43 9.43
CA LEU A 60 3.16 4.31 9.05
C LEU A 60 2.86 4.97 7.71
N LEU A 61 2.79 6.29 7.67
CA LEU A 61 2.77 7.05 6.42
C LEU A 61 4.21 7.42 6.05
N ALA A 62 4.74 6.74 5.04
CA ALA A 62 6.07 6.96 4.48
C ALA A 62 5.95 7.90 3.27
N ASP A 63 6.15 9.20 3.49
CA ASP A 63 6.03 10.18 2.41
C ASP A 63 7.33 10.26 1.59
N GLU A 64 7.18 10.19 0.26
CA GLU A 64 8.27 10.29 -0.73
C GLU A 64 9.39 9.26 -0.52
N ILE A 65 9.00 7.99 -0.36
CA ILE A 65 9.95 6.88 -0.08
C ILE A 65 11.09 6.78 -1.10
N ASN A 66 10.88 7.26 -2.33
CA ASN A 66 11.88 7.29 -3.39
C ASN A 66 12.95 8.39 -3.24
N ARG A 67 12.85 9.26 -2.23
CA ARG A 67 13.89 10.28 -1.94
C ARG A 67 15.00 9.80 -1.02
N THR A 68 14.85 8.65 -0.41
CA THR A 68 15.86 8.10 0.53
C THR A 68 16.72 7.03 -0.13
N PRO A 69 17.97 6.84 0.32
CA PRO A 69 18.85 5.81 -0.22
C PRO A 69 18.27 4.38 -0.10
N PRO A 70 18.66 3.46 -0.99
CA PRO A 70 18.14 2.08 -1.02
C PRO A 70 18.29 1.32 0.30
N LYS A 71 19.31 1.63 1.11
CA LYS A 71 19.55 1.00 2.40
C LYS A 71 18.41 1.29 3.39
N THR A 72 17.92 2.53 3.42
CA THR A 72 16.81 2.93 4.29
C THR A 72 15.47 2.41 3.76
N GLN A 73 15.28 2.41 2.44
CA GLN A 73 14.13 1.76 1.81
C GLN A 73 14.04 0.27 2.19
N SER A 74 15.18 -0.44 2.08
CA SER A 74 15.24 -1.87 2.40
C SER A 74 14.92 -2.17 3.86
N ALA A 75 15.36 -1.34 4.80
CA ALA A 75 15.04 -1.51 6.22
C ALA A 75 13.52 -1.39 6.50
N LEU A 76 12.84 -0.44 5.86
CA LEU A 76 11.39 -0.33 5.97
C LEU A 76 10.69 -1.54 5.34
N LEU A 77 11.12 -1.97 4.15
CA LEU A 77 10.52 -3.09 3.44
C LEU A 77 10.72 -4.43 4.17
N GLU A 78 11.86 -4.60 4.86
CA GLU A 78 12.10 -5.75 5.74
C GLU A 78 11.14 -5.73 6.94
N ALA A 79 11.00 -4.58 7.60
CA ALA A 79 10.06 -4.42 8.71
C ALA A 79 8.61 -4.72 8.30
N MET A 80 8.21 -4.34 7.06
CA MET A 80 6.89 -4.66 6.49
C MET A 80 6.68 -6.16 6.30
N GLU A 81 7.69 -6.87 5.83
CA GLU A 81 7.59 -8.30 5.50
C GLU A 81 7.67 -9.17 6.76
N GLU A 82 8.66 -8.89 7.62
CA GLU A 82 8.94 -9.68 8.81
C GLU A 82 8.04 -9.33 10.01
N ARG A 83 7.31 -8.21 9.96
CA ARG A 83 6.52 -7.68 11.08
C ARG A 83 7.34 -7.48 12.35
N GLN A 84 8.63 -7.29 12.20
CA GLN A 84 9.58 -7.06 13.26
C GLN A 84 10.79 -6.26 12.77
N VAL A 85 11.55 -5.71 13.71
CA VAL A 85 12.83 -5.05 13.46
C VAL A 85 13.91 -5.77 14.24
N SER A 86 15.04 -6.06 13.60
CA SER A 86 16.22 -6.66 14.23
C SER A 86 17.28 -5.60 14.45
N VAL A 87 17.60 -5.33 15.72
CA VAL A 87 18.65 -4.39 16.11
C VAL A 87 19.54 -5.06 17.17
N ASP A 88 20.83 -5.06 16.93
CA ASP A 88 21.84 -5.68 17.81
C ASP A 88 21.53 -7.16 18.15
N GLY A 89 21.09 -7.92 17.16
CA GLY A 89 20.75 -9.35 17.33
C GLY A 89 19.44 -9.61 18.06
N LEU A 90 18.72 -8.58 18.51
CA LEU A 90 17.42 -8.70 19.16
C LEU A 90 16.30 -8.34 18.19
N SER A 91 15.34 -9.26 18.02
CA SER A 91 14.12 -9.02 17.23
C SER A 91 13.05 -8.40 18.10
N ARG A 92 12.47 -7.31 17.60
CA ARG A 92 11.38 -6.55 18.24
C ARG A 92 10.15 -6.55 17.33
N LYS A 93 9.08 -7.15 17.81
CA LYS A 93 7.82 -7.20 17.06
C LYS A 93 7.20 -5.80 16.89
N LEU A 94 6.68 -5.55 15.72
CA LEU A 94 5.88 -4.36 15.45
C LEU A 94 4.46 -4.51 16.01
N PRO A 95 3.74 -3.40 16.27
CA PRO A 95 2.34 -3.45 16.63
C PRO A 95 1.49 -4.22 15.59
N ASP A 96 0.48 -4.93 16.05
CA ASP A 96 -0.46 -5.62 15.17
C ASP A 96 -1.87 -5.00 15.32
N PRO A 97 -2.51 -4.56 14.25
CA PRO A 97 -2.04 -4.59 12.85
C PRO A 97 -0.94 -3.58 12.55
N PHE A 98 -0.08 -3.90 11.59
CA PHE A 98 0.92 -2.99 11.04
C PHE A 98 0.69 -2.78 9.54
N LEU A 99 0.53 -1.54 9.11
CA LEU A 99 0.31 -1.12 7.73
C LEU A 99 1.27 0.01 7.36
N VAL A 100 1.86 -0.06 6.18
CA VAL A 100 2.61 1.06 5.59
C VAL A 100 1.84 1.63 4.40
N ALA A 101 1.56 2.91 4.45
CA ALA A 101 1.10 3.70 3.31
C ALA A 101 2.28 4.53 2.80
N ALA A 102 2.85 4.15 1.66
CA ALA A 102 3.96 4.89 1.06
C ALA A 102 3.46 5.78 -0.08
N THR A 103 4.05 6.98 -0.19
CA THR A 103 3.87 7.84 -1.36
C THR A 103 5.16 7.91 -2.17
N MET A 104 5.03 8.06 -3.47
CA MET A 104 6.13 8.38 -4.37
C MET A 104 5.80 9.65 -5.14
N ASN A 105 6.79 10.50 -5.35
CA ASN A 105 6.67 11.64 -6.23
C ASN A 105 7.28 11.29 -7.60
N PRO A 106 6.47 11.11 -8.66
CA PRO A 106 6.98 10.71 -9.98
C PRO A 106 7.63 11.87 -10.76
N ILE A 107 7.50 13.11 -10.30
CA ILE A 107 7.86 14.31 -11.07
C ILE A 107 9.32 14.76 -10.79
N GLU A 108 9.89 14.40 -9.66
CA GLU A 108 11.26 14.75 -9.30
C GLU A 108 12.23 13.66 -9.75
N TYR A 109 13.01 13.94 -10.81
CA TYR A 109 14.05 13.04 -11.31
C TYR A 109 15.39 13.20 -10.58
N GLU A 110 15.69 14.39 -10.06
CA GLU A 110 16.94 14.65 -9.34
C GLU A 110 16.85 14.20 -7.87
N GLY A 111 17.82 13.41 -7.43
CA GLY A 111 17.91 12.94 -6.04
C GLY A 111 16.90 11.87 -5.65
N THR A 112 16.32 11.16 -6.62
CA THR A 112 15.39 10.05 -6.34
C THR A 112 16.02 8.69 -6.63
N TYR A 113 15.66 7.71 -5.80
CA TYR A 113 16.06 6.32 -5.93
C TYR A 113 14.80 5.50 -6.18
N MET A 114 14.61 5.08 -7.43
CA MET A 114 13.45 4.25 -7.77
C MET A 114 13.51 2.91 -7.04
N LEU A 115 12.37 2.47 -6.52
CA LEU A 115 12.26 1.13 -5.92
C LEU A 115 12.32 0.08 -7.03
N PRO A 116 13.22 -0.92 -6.93
CA PRO A 116 13.20 -2.08 -7.82
C PRO A 116 11.86 -2.83 -7.76
N GLU A 117 11.51 -3.52 -8.85
CA GLU A 117 10.24 -4.24 -8.97
C GLU A 117 10.02 -5.27 -7.85
N ALA A 118 11.09 -5.97 -7.44
CA ALA A 118 11.04 -6.92 -6.32
C ALA A 118 10.67 -6.24 -4.99
N GLN A 119 10.96 -4.97 -4.83
CA GLN A 119 10.58 -4.17 -3.66
C GLN A 119 9.15 -3.65 -3.78
N LEU A 120 8.74 -3.23 -4.99
CA LEU A 120 7.37 -2.83 -5.26
C LEU A 120 6.37 -3.99 -5.05
N ASP A 121 6.76 -5.22 -5.36
CA ASP A 121 5.93 -6.43 -5.18
C ASP A 121 5.56 -6.70 -3.69
N ARG A 122 6.25 -6.07 -2.74
CA ARG A 122 5.93 -6.14 -1.30
C ARG A 122 4.70 -5.31 -0.91
N PHE A 123 4.34 -4.30 -1.70
CA PHE A 123 3.13 -3.52 -1.49
C PHE A 123 1.91 -4.26 -2.03
N LEU A 124 0.86 -4.41 -1.22
CA LEU A 124 -0.35 -5.10 -1.63
C LEU A 124 -1.06 -4.38 -2.78
N LEU A 125 -1.22 -3.06 -2.67
CA LEU A 125 -1.99 -2.23 -3.58
C LEU A 125 -1.17 -1.01 -4.04
N LYS A 126 -1.36 -0.60 -5.30
CA LYS A 126 -1.00 0.72 -5.81
C LYS A 126 -2.27 1.48 -6.17
N LEU A 127 -2.62 2.45 -5.34
CA LEU A 127 -3.77 3.31 -5.56
C LEU A 127 -3.35 4.56 -6.33
N VAL A 128 -4.13 4.92 -7.33
CA VAL A 128 -3.99 6.16 -8.09
C VAL A 128 -5.11 7.09 -7.63
N LEU A 129 -4.73 8.24 -7.11
CA LEU A 129 -5.67 9.29 -6.75
C LEU A 129 -5.58 10.38 -7.82
N ASP A 130 -6.64 10.53 -8.57
CA ASP A 130 -6.78 11.55 -9.59
C ASP A 130 -7.18 12.89 -8.97
N ILE A 131 -7.04 13.96 -9.76
CA ILE A 131 -7.60 15.26 -9.40
C ILE A 131 -9.13 15.10 -9.36
N PRO A 132 -9.79 15.56 -8.29
CA PRO A 132 -11.23 15.43 -8.21
C PRO A 132 -11.96 16.24 -9.29
N GLU A 133 -13.19 15.86 -9.59
CA GLU A 133 -14.05 16.62 -10.48
C GLU A 133 -14.40 17.99 -9.89
N ARG A 134 -14.76 18.93 -10.76
CA ARG A 134 -15.02 20.36 -10.42
C ARG A 134 -15.98 20.52 -9.23
N GLU A 135 -17.04 19.74 -9.19
CA GLU A 135 -18.06 19.77 -8.13
C GLU A 135 -17.49 19.42 -6.76
N ILE A 136 -16.58 18.43 -6.73
CA ILE A 136 -15.89 18.01 -5.53
C ILE A 136 -14.87 19.08 -5.08
N GLU A 137 -14.16 19.72 -6.02
CA GLU A 137 -13.26 20.83 -5.69
C GLU A 137 -14.02 22.00 -5.08
N ILE A 138 -15.20 22.36 -5.61
CA ILE A 138 -16.08 23.37 -5.04
C ILE A 138 -16.50 22.97 -3.61
N ALA A 139 -16.89 21.72 -3.40
CA ALA A 139 -17.27 21.23 -2.07
C ALA A 139 -16.11 21.31 -1.07
N VAL A 140 -14.89 21.04 -1.50
CA VAL A 140 -13.66 21.21 -0.67
C VAL A 140 -13.48 22.67 -0.27
N LEU A 141 -13.55 23.60 -1.23
CA LEU A 141 -13.43 25.04 -0.96
C LEU A 141 -14.55 25.55 -0.04
N THR A 142 -15.77 25.08 -0.25
CA THR A 142 -16.91 25.44 0.61
C THR A 142 -16.68 25.01 2.07
N ARG A 143 -16.19 23.78 2.29
CA ARG A 143 -15.86 23.31 3.62
C ARG A 143 -14.72 24.10 4.26
N HIS A 144 -13.69 24.46 3.52
CA HIS A 144 -12.60 25.29 3.99
C HIS A 144 -13.10 26.71 4.36
N SER A 145 -13.96 27.31 3.55
CA SER A 145 -14.54 28.62 3.84
C SER A 145 -15.45 28.60 5.07
N ALA A 146 -16.05 27.44 5.37
CA ALA A 146 -16.85 27.21 6.57
C ALA A 146 -15.99 26.83 7.83
N GLY A 147 -14.66 26.95 7.74
CA GLY A 147 -13.77 26.72 8.90
C GLY A 147 -13.28 25.28 9.06
N PHE A 148 -13.41 24.42 8.03
CA PHE A 148 -12.85 23.08 8.10
C PHE A 148 -11.34 23.10 8.36
N ASN A 149 -10.92 22.40 9.42
CA ASN A 149 -9.52 22.25 9.78
C ASN A 149 -9.08 20.79 9.54
N PRO A 150 -8.24 20.50 8.54
CA PRO A 150 -7.77 19.14 8.26
C PRO A 150 -6.83 18.58 9.35
N ARG A 151 -6.42 19.41 10.32
CA ARG A 151 -5.62 18.98 11.47
C ARG A 151 -6.48 18.44 12.61
N ASP A 152 -7.76 18.81 12.66
CA ASP A 152 -8.72 18.35 13.66
C ASP A 152 -9.83 17.52 13.01
N LEU A 153 -9.54 16.25 12.82
CA LEU A 153 -10.48 15.31 12.21
C LEU A 153 -11.69 14.99 13.09
N ARG A 154 -11.54 15.12 14.42
CA ARG A 154 -12.67 14.91 15.35
C ARG A 154 -13.70 16.01 15.20
N ALA A 155 -13.26 17.27 15.17
CA ALA A 155 -14.13 18.39 14.87
C ALA A 155 -14.79 18.29 13.47
N ALA A 156 -14.11 17.62 12.52
CA ALA A 156 -14.64 17.31 11.20
C ALA A 156 -15.62 16.12 11.17
N GLY A 157 -15.93 15.51 12.31
CA GLY A 157 -16.88 14.40 12.43
C GLY A 157 -16.30 13.01 12.18
N VAL A 158 -14.97 12.87 12.04
CA VAL A 158 -14.35 11.54 11.94
C VAL A 158 -14.23 10.94 13.33
N THR A 159 -15.10 10.00 13.63
CA THR A 159 -15.14 9.27 14.90
C THR A 159 -14.64 7.84 14.71
N PRO A 160 -14.09 7.18 15.74
CA PRO A 160 -13.78 5.77 15.71
C PRO A 160 -15.03 4.93 15.38
N VAL A 161 -14.88 4.03 14.42
CA VAL A 161 -15.92 3.08 13.99
C VAL A 161 -15.56 1.66 14.41
N LEU A 162 -14.27 1.33 14.35
CA LEU A 162 -13.70 0.02 14.71
C LEU A 162 -12.46 0.22 15.57
N GLY A 163 -12.14 -0.81 16.37
CA GLY A 163 -10.87 -0.92 17.06
C GLY A 163 -10.02 -2.07 16.53
N PRO A 164 -8.79 -2.26 17.04
CA PRO A 164 -7.89 -3.34 16.62
C PRO A 164 -8.52 -4.73 16.70
N GLU A 165 -9.31 -5.00 17.75
CA GLU A 165 -9.97 -6.31 17.94
C GLU A 165 -10.99 -6.60 16.85
N GLN A 166 -11.87 -5.63 16.52
CA GLN A 166 -12.85 -5.80 15.45
C GLN A 166 -12.16 -5.92 14.09
N LEU A 167 -11.01 -5.26 13.91
CA LEU A 167 -10.23 -5.41 12.69
C LEU A 167 -9.64 -6.83 12.56
N HIS A 168 -9.15 -7.44 13.64
CA HIS A 168 -8.71 -8.83 13.64
C HIS A 168 -9.87 -9.80 13.34
N GLN A 169 -11.04 -9.55 13.91
CA GLN A 169 -12.25 -10.34 13.58
C GLN A 169 -12.62 -10.22 12.11
N ALA A 170 -12.53 -9.01 11.53
CA ALA A 170 -12.75 -8.78 10.11
C ALA A 170 -11.72 -9.51 9.23
N GLN A 171 -10.45 -9.49 9.62
CA GLN A 171 -9.37 -10.23 8.91
C GLN A 171 -9.62 -11.74 8.93
N ALA A 172 -10.09 -12.29 10.06
CA ALA A 172 -10.45 -13.70 10.16
C ALA A 172 -11.65 -14.03 9.25
N ALA A 173 -12.67 -13.16 9.21
CA ALA A 173 -13.83 -13.31 8.33
C ALA A 173 -13.44 -13.24 6.84
N VAL A 174 -12.56 -12.31 6.46
CA VAL A 174 -12.01 -12.22 5.10
C VAL A 174 -11.27 -13.50 4.72
N SER A 175 -10.49 -14.06 5.63
CA SER A 175 -9.76 -15.31 5.38
C SER A 175 -10.70 -16.48 5.09
N ALA A 176 -11.88 -16.50 5.72
CA ALA A 176 -12.91 -17.54 5.55
C ALA A 176 -13.72 -17.40 4.25
N VAL A 177 -13.66 -16.26 3.54
CA VAL A 177 -14.33 -16.08 2.23
C VAL A 177 -13.89 -17.15 1.26
N GLN A 178 -14.85 -17.83 0.66
CA GLN A 178 -14.60 -18.99 -0.21
C GLN A 178 -14.18 -18.58 -1.62
N ALA A 179 -13.46 -19.49 -2.28
CA ALA A 179 -13.03 -19.35 -3.68
C ALA A 179 -13.21 -20.71 -4.38
N SER A 180 -13.99 -20.74 -5.45
CA SER A 180 -14.11 -21.94 -6.28
C SER A 180 -12.83 -22.20 -7.08
N ALA A 181 -12.63 -23.45 -7.52
CA ALA A 181 -11.47 -23.81 -8.36
C ALA A 181 -11.44 -23.01 -9.66
N ASP A 182 -12.60 -22.72 -10.25
CA ASP A 182 -12.72 -21.97 -11.50
C ASP A 182 -12.29 -20.50 -11.34
N VAL A 183 -12.70 -19.85 -10.23
CA VAL A 183 -12.28 -18.48 -9.92
C VAL A 183 -10.79 -18.40 -9.58
N LEU A 184 -10.24 -19.41 -8.89
CA LEU A 184 -8.79 -19.53 -8.68
C LEU A 184 -8.04 -19.71 -9.99
N GLY A 185 -8.57 -20.56 -10.89
CA GLY A 185 -8.04 -20.74 -12.26
C GLY A 185 -8.02 -19.43 -13.02
N TYR A 186 -9.12 -18.68 -12.99
CA TYR A 186 -9.23 -17.37 -13.64
C TYR A 186 -8.18 -16.37 -13.14
N ALA A 187 -7.96 -16.28 -11.83
CA ALA A 187 -6.93 -15.41 -11.27
C ALA A 187 -5.51 -15.80 -11.76
N VAL A 188 -5.24 -17.09 -11.89
CA VAL A 188 -3.97 -17.62 -12.45
C VAL A 188 -3.86 -17.29 -13.92
N ASP A 189 -4.93 -17.46 -14.71
CA ASP A 189 -4.93 -17.20 -16.14
C ASP A 189 -4.69 -15.72 -16.45
N LEU A 190 -5.27 -14.81 -15.69
CA LEU A 190 -4.96 -13.38 -15.75
C LEU A 190 -3.46 -13.10 -15.50
N ALA A 191 -2.89 -13.70 -14.45
CA ALA A 191 -1.46 -13.54 -14.15
C ALA A 191 -0.58 -14.14 -15.27
N ARG A 192 -0.96 -15.29 -15.83
CA ARG A 192 -0.24 -15.91 -16.95
C ARG A 192 -0.32 -15.07 -18.21
N ALA A 193 -1.47 -14.50 -18.52
CA ALA A 193 -1.65 -13.61 -19.66
C ALA A 193 -0.71 -12.39 -19.60
N THR A 194 -0.45 -11.84 -18.40
CA THR A 194 0.55 -10.76 -18.25
C THR A 194 1.95 -11.19 -18.67
N ARG A 195 2.34 -12.43 -18.38
CA ARG A 195 3.67 -12.98 -18.71
C ARG A 195 3.83 -13.32 -20.20
N GLN A 196 2.71 -13.53 -20.88
CA GLN A 196 2.66 -13.88 -22.30
C GLN A 196 2.49 -12.66 -23.21
N SER A 197 2.17 -11.51 -22.66
CA SER A 197 1.99 -10.27 -23.42
C SER A 197 3.30 -9.82 -24.08
N PRO A 198 3.31 -9.55 -25.40
CA PRO A 198 4.51 -9.13 -26.12
C PRO A 198 5.06 -7.78 -25.65
N SER A 199 4.22 -6.91 -25.10
CA SER A 199 4.60 -5.59 -24.59
C SER A 199 5.17 -5.64 -23.16
N VAL A 200 5.13 -6.81 -22.51
CA VAL A 200 5.57 -6.98 -21.13
C VAL A 200 6.96 -7.60 -21.08
N LYS A 201 7.87 -7.00 -20.32
CA LYS A 201 9.20 -7.52 -20.00
C LYS A 201 9.15 -8.42 -18.77
N LEU A 202 8.45 -7.97 -17.71
CA LEU A 202 8.23 -8.72 -16.48
C LEU A 202 6.73 -8.71 -16.14
N GLY A 203 6.11 -9.89 -16.15
CA GLY A 203 4.73 -10.10 -15.78
C GLY A 203 4.57 -10.45 -14.29
N VAL A 204 3.34 -10.62 -13.88
CA VAL A 204 2.94 -10.87 -12.49
C VAL A 204 3.56 -12.15 -11.93
N SER A 205 4.21 -12.07 -10.77
CA SER A 205 4.77 -13.20 -10.03
C SER A 205 3.67 -14.06 -9.36
N PRO A 206 3.97 -15.29 -8.90
CA PRO A 206 3.03 -16.04 -8.05
C PRO A 206 2.60 -15.29 -6.79
N ARG A 207 3.49 -14.48 -6.20
CA ARG A 207 3.16 -13.59 -5.07
C ARG A 207 2.08 -12.57 -5.46
N GLY A 208 2.13 -12.03 -6.69
CA GLY A 208 1.09 -11.13 -7.19
C GLY A 208 -0.27 -11.84 -7.35
N SER A 209 -0.28 -13.12 -7.73
CA SER A 209 -1.53 -13.90 -7.80
C SER A 209 -2.13 -14.13 -6.41
N THR A 210 -1.32 -14.44 -5.39
CA THR A 210 -1.80 -14.56 -4.00
C THR A 210 -2.27 -13.22 -3.43
N ALA A 211 -1.60 -12.12 -3.77
CA ALA A 211 -2.02 -10.77 -3.41
C ALA A 211 -3.38 -10.40 -4.05
N LEU A 212 -3.59 -10.79 -5.32
CA LEU A 212 -4.86 -10.58 -6.03
C LEU A 212 -6.00 -11.35 -5.34
N LEU A 213 -5.76 -12.61 -4.99
CA LEU A 213 -6.74 -13.42 -4.26
C LEU A 213 -7.09 -12.80 -2.90
N ALA A 214 -6.09 -12.39 -2.12
CA ALA A 214 -6.30 -11.78 -0.81
C ALA A 214 -7.11 -10.48 -0.90
N ALA A 215 -6.79 -9.61 -1.87
CA ALA A 215 -7.51 -8.37 -2.11
C ALA A 215 -8.95 -8.62 -2.60
N ALA A 216 -9.17 -9.61 -3.47
CA ALA A 216 -10.50 -9.98 -3.94
C ALA A 216 -11.38 -10.54 -2.83
N LYS A 217 -10.83 -11.35 -1.92
CA LYS A 217 -11.55 -11.83 -0.72
C LYS A 217 -11.99 -10.67 0.18
N ALA A 218 -11.07 -9.73 0.45
CA ALA A 218 -11.39 -8.56 1.24
C ALA A 218 -12.45 -7.69 0.55
N TRP A 219 -12.36 -7.51 -0.77
CA TRP A 219 -13.33 -6.75 -1.54
C TRP A 219 -14.72 -7.40 -1.54
N ALA A 220 -14.78 -8.73 -1.72
CA ALA A 220 -16.03 -9.49 -1.63
C ALA A 220 -16.68 -9.34 -0.24
N TRP A 221 -15.91 -9.55 0.82
CA TRP A 221 -16.40 -9.41 2.19
C TRP A 221 -16.93 -8.01 2.50
N LEU A 222 -16.22 -6.96 2.08
CA LEU A 222 -16.65 -5.56 2.23
C LEU A 222 -17.97 -5.27 1.50
N ASN A 223 -18.29 -6.04 0.45
CA ASN A 223 -19.54 -5.94 -0.30
C ASN A 223 -20.62 -6.95 0.20
N GLY A 224 -20.36 -7.65 1.31
CA GLY A 224 -21.32 -8.56 1.93
C GLY A 224 -21.40 -9.97 1.31
N PHE A 225 -20.36 -10.40 0.58
CA PHE A 225 -20.30 -11.71 -0.05
C PHE A 225 -19.46 -12.70 0.78
N GLU A 226 -19.91 -13.94 0.86
CA GLU A 226 -19.21 -15.05 1.54
C GLU A 226 -18.28 -15.82 0.60
N ALA A 227 -18.36 -15.57 -0.71
CA ALA A 227 -17.51 -16.16 -1.73
C ALA A 227 -17.09 -15.13 -2.78
N ILE A 228 -15.89 -15.30 -3.35
CA ILE A 228 -15.44 -14.46 -4.45
C ILE A 228 -16.06 -14.93 -5.77
N THR A 229 -16.35 -13.95 -6.61
CA THR A 229 -16.75 -14.14 -8.02
C THR A 229 -15.65 -13.61 -8.95
N PRO A 230 -15.69 -13.90 -10.25
CA PRO A 230 -14.79 -13.30 -11.23
C PRO A 230 -14.79 -11.76 -11.16
N ASP A 231 -15.93 -11.12 -10.92
CA ASP A 231 -16.05 -9.65 -10.82
C ASP A 231 -15.20 -9.08 -9.67
N HIS A 232 -15.16 -9.79 -8.52
CA HIS A 232 -14.30 -9.39 -7.40
C HIS A 232 -12.80 -9.47 -7.75
N ILE A 233 -12.41 -10.48 -8.54
CA ILE A 233 -11.04 -10.58 -9.08
C ILE A 233 -10.77 -9.41 -10.02
N GLN A 234 -11.66 -9.16 -11.01
CA GLN A 234 -11.52 -8.08 -12.01
C GLN A 234 -11.39 -6.71 -11.35
N ALA A 235 -12.21 -6.42 -10.34
CA ALA A 235 -12.16 -5.16 -9.60
C ALA A 235 -10.78 -4.90 -8.96
N MET A 236 -10.08 -5.95 -8.55
CA MET A 236 -8.78 -5.86 -7.87
C MET A 236 -7.58 -5.97 -8.82
N VAL A 237 -7.77 -6.30 -10.10
CA VAL A 237 -6.66 -6.45 -11.07
C VAL A 237 -5.80 -5.19 -11.15
N LEU A 238 -6.40 -4.04 -11.42
CA LEU A 238 -5.65 -2.80 -11.58
C LEU A 238 -4.91 -2.38 -10.30
N PRO A 239 -5.57 -2.23 -9.14
CA PRO A 239 -4.88 -1.78 -7.94
C PRO A 239 -3.82 -2.77 -7.43
N VAL A 240 -3.98 -4.07 -7.67
CA VAL A 240 -3.03 -5.10 -7.22
C VAL A 240 -1.91 -5.34 -8.21
N LEU A 241 -2.17 -5.33 -9.53
CA LEU A 241 -1.19 -5.80 -10.51
C LEU A 241 -0.41 -4.69 -11.20
N ARG A 242 -0.90 -3.44 -11.25
CA ARG A 242 -0.28 -2.37 -12.05
C ARG A 242 1.16 -2.03 -11.66
N HIS A 243 1.57 -2.27 -10.43
CA HIS A 243 2.94 -2.01 -9.95
C HIS A 243 3.84 -3.25 -9.98
N ARG A 244 3.31 -4.38 -10.48
CA ARG A 244 3.99 -5.68 -10.59
C ARG A 244 4.35 -6.04 -12.02
N ILE A 245 4.08 -5.13 -12.96
CA ILE A 245 4.31 -5.32 -14.39
C ILE A 245 5.33 -4.29 -14.87
N GLN A 246 6.36 -4.76 -15.57
CA GLN A 246 7.31 -3.91 -16.26
C GLN A 246 7.11 -4.06 -17.77
N LEU A 247 6.97 -2.92 -18.44
CA LEU A 247 6.86 -2.89 -19.90
C LEU A 247 8.23 -3.09 -20.57
N ARG A 248 8.20 -3.44 -21.82
CA ARG A 248 9.39 -3.36 -22.69
C ARG A 248 9.63 -1.90 -23.07
N PRO A 249 10.89 -1.48 -23.24
CA PRO A 249 11.20 -0.10 -23.61
C PRO A 249 10.48 0.37 -24.87
N GLU A 250 10.31 -0.53 -25.85
CA GLU A 250 9.62 -0.24 -27.11
C GLU A 250 8.14 0.13 -26.85
N ALA A 251 7.46 -0.62 -25.99
CA ALA A 251 6.06 -0.36 -25.64
C ALA A 251 5.91 0.95 -24.85
N GLU A 252 6.87 1.28 -23.98
CA GLU A 252 6.89 2.56 -23.26
C GLU A 252 7.08 3.74 -24.23
N LEU A 253 7.97 3.62 -25.22
CA LEU A 253 8.19 4.64 -26.25
C LEU A 253 6.96 4.85 -27.14
N GLU A 254 6.17 3.79 -27.39
CA GLU A 254 4.90 3.86 -28.10
C GLU A 254 3.75 4.45 -27.25
N GLY A 255 4.00 4.79 -25.99
CA GLY A 255 3.01 5.36 -25.06
C GLY A 255 2.02 4.34 -24.50
N VAL A 256 2.32 3.05 -24.58
CA VAL A 256 1.49 2.00 -23.99
C VAL A 256 1.56 2.09 -22.46
N SER A 257 0.41 2.05 -21.80
CA SER A 257 0.36 2.03 -20.34
C SER A 257 0.09 0.63 -19.80
N VAL A 258 0.61 0.34 -18.59
CA VAL A 258 0.32 -0.91 -17.88
C VAL A 258 -1.18 -1.11 -17.69
N ASP A 259 -1.91 -0.05 -17.38
CA ASP A 259 -3.36 -0.10 -17.19
C ASP A 259 -4.11 -0.47 -18.49
N ALA A 260 -3.63 -0.01 -19.66
CA ALA A 260 -4.20 -0.39 -20.95
C ALA A 260 -3.97 -1.89 -21.25
N ILE A 261 -2.78 -2.41 -20.95
CA ILE A 261 -2.47 -3.83 -21.08
C ILE A 261 -3.37 -4.67 -20.16
N LEU A 262 -3.49 -4.29 -18.90
CA LEU A 262 -4.33 -5.03 -17.95
C LEU A 262 -5.80 -5.04 -18.37
N ARG A 263 -6.34 -3.92 -18.87
CA ARG A 263 -7.71 -3.87 -19.42
C ARG A 263 -7.86 -4.76 -20.65
N GLY A 264 -6.85 -4.79 -21.54
CA GLY A 264 -6.81 -5.69 -22.69
C GLY A 264 -6.83 -7.17 -22.27
N ILE A 265 -6.05 -7.54 -21.27
CA ILE A 265 -6.02 -8.90 -20.71
C ILE A 265 -7.39 -9.28 -20.10
N LEU A 266 -8.00 -8.37 -19.35
CA LEU A 266 -9.34 -8.59 -18.79
C LEU A 266 -10.40 -8.86 -19.85
N SER A 267 -10.28 -8.25 -21.03
CA SER A 267 -11.21 -8.48 -22.16
C SER A 267 -10.95 -9.77 -22.93
N GLN A 268 -9.74 -10.34 -22.84
CA GLN A 268 -9.31 -11.52 -23.62
C GLN A 268 -9.42 -12.82 -22.82
N VAL A 269 -9.15 -12.79 -21.52
CA VAL A 269 -9.20 -13.99 -20.68
C VAL A 269 -10.66 -14.36 -20.40
N GLN A 270 -11.01 -15.60 -20.74
CA GLN A 270 -12.36 -16.09 -20.59
C GLN A 270 -12.79 -16.11 -19.12
N VAL A 271 -13.91 -15.51 -18.85
CA VAL A 271 -14.54 -15.52 -17.51
C VAL A 271 -15.21 -16.88 -17.29
N PRO A 272 -14.94 -17.58 -16.17
CA PRO A 272 -15.64 -18.81 -15.85
C PRO A 272 -17.14 -18.55 -15.60
N ILE A 273 -17.97 -19.50 -16.02
CA ILE A 273 -19.44 -19.44 -15.91
C ILE A 273 -19.88 -19.98 -14.54
#